data_bff4d66889c43b90ca57029b2d34d1e3
#
_entry.id   bff4d66889c43b90ca57029b2d34d1e3
#
_cell.length_a   1.000
_cell.length_b   1.000
_cell.length_c   1.000
_cell.angle_alpha   90.00
_cell.angle_beta   90.00
_cell.angle_gamma   90.00
#
_symmetry.space_group_name_H-M   'P 1'
#
loop_
_entity.id
_entity.type
_entity.pdbx_description
1 polymer ?
#
loop_
_entity_poly.entity_id
_entity_poly.type
_entity_poly.pdbx_seq_one_letter_code
_entity_poly.pdbx_strand_id
1 'polypeptide(L)'
;MPESNVSIEDVYYYHKAKDKTRSQCTRHYHNSFEIYYLKAGKCNYFIDNRSYDMQVGDIVLIPEGVIHKTNYSRNEPHTRYLINCSSAYVPRSVLSKIPSMTYLYRNSEITGDVESLIIKIGEEFERSDEFRDEALRCLTYELFFLLARNINECSEVSSGSLFIEETVKYIQKNYMMTDITLSMMAKLHSVSSEHLSRTFKKETGFGFSEYLTLVRLQKAEYMLRNEPGRSVCEIAYACGFNDSNYFSDKFRRSYGVAPSKIKTKASRN
;
A
#
# COMPACT_ATOMS: atom_id res chain seq x y z
N MET A 1 -6.92 -21.56 -8.17
CA MET A 1 -7.53 -21.05 -6.93
C MET A 1 -8.41 -19.87 -7.32
N PRO A 2 -9.70 -19.85 -7.00
CA PRO A 2 -10.58 -18.75 -7.40
C PRO A 2 -10.17 -17.48 -6.68
N GLU A 3 -10.08 -16.39 -7.45
CA GLU A 3 -9.95 -15.04 -6.93
C GLU A 3 -11.16 -14.76 -6.03
N SER A 4 -10.95 -14.75 -4.71
CA SER A 4 -11.99 -14.34 -3.78
C SER A 4 -12.32 -12.87 -4.04
N ASN A 5 -13.54 -12.62 -4.50
CA ASN A 5 -14.14 -11.29 -4.51
C ASN A 5 -14.27 -10.79 -3.06
N VAL A 6 -13.23 -10.16 -2.57
CA VAL A 6 -13.23 -9.56 -1.24
C VAL A 6 -14.08 -8.32 -1.28
N SER A 7 -15.19 -8.32 -0.52
CA SER A 7 -15.99 -7.12 -0.29
C SER A 7 -15.14 -6.07 0.43
N ILE A 8 -15.38 -4.80 0.14
CA ILE A 8 -14.60 -3.64 0.64
C ILE A 8 -14.77 -3.44 2.16
N GLU A 9 -15.61 -4.21 2.82
CA GLU A 9 -15.93 -4.11 4.22
C GLU A 9 -15.36 -5.31 4.98
N ASP A 10 -14.51 -5.04 5.96
CA ASP A 10 -13.91 -5.98 6.93
C ASP A 10 -12.98 -7.04 6.35
N VAL A 11 -11.83 -6.59 5.85
CA VAL A 11 -10.80 -7.53 5.42
C VAL A 11 -9.79 -7.74 6.53
N TYR A 12 -9.74 -8.96 7.02
CA TYR A 12 -8.57 -9.49 7.70
C TYR A 12 -7.92 -10.52 6.79
N TYR A 13 -6.64 -10.32 6.48
CA TYR A 13 -5.90 -11.21 5.61
C TYR A 13 -4.54 -11.52 6.21
N TYR A 14 -4.23 -12.81 6.31
CA TYR A 14 -2.92 -13.30 6.69
C TYR A 14 -2.32 -14.10 5.54
N HIS A 15 -1.06 -13.87 5.23
CA HIS A 15 -0.37 -14.59 4.19
C HIS A 15 1.10 -14.84 4.54
N LYS A 16 1.49 -16.12 4.53
CA LYS A 16 2.87 -16.57 4.60
C LYS A 16 3.32 -16.97 3.20
N ALA A 17 4.15 -16.16 2.57
CA ALA A 17 4.75 -16.53 1.29
C ALA A 17 6.13 -17.15 1.51
N LYS A 18 6.35 -18.30 0.89
CA LYS A 18 7.65 -18.93 0.74
C LYS A 18 7.81 -19.25 -0.75
N ASP A 19 8.35 -18.31 -1.52
CA ASP A 19 8.25 -18.48 -2.96
C ASP A 19 9.48 -18.04 -3.76
N LYS A 20 9.66 -18.72 -4.90
CA LYS A 20 10.51 -18.31 -6.02
C LYS A 20 9.69 -17.63 -7.12
N THR A 21 8.37 -17.59 -7.01
CA THR A 21 7.47 -17.08 -8.04
C THR A 21 7.03 -15.66 -7.73
N ARG A 22 6.80 -14.88 -8.80
CA ARG A 22 6.23 -13.54 -8.72
C ARG A 22 4.93 -13.58 -7.90
N SER A 23 4.93 -13.01 -6.72
CA SER A 23 3.70 -12.54 -6.13
C SER A 23 3.19 -11.39 -7.02
N GLN A 24 2.25 -11.67 -7.90
CA GLN A 24 1.50 -10.62 -8.60
C GLN A 24 0.55 -10.00 -7.58
N CYS A 25 1.04 -9.10 -6.77
CA CYS A 25 0.15 -8.19 -6.06
C CYS A 25 -0.42 -7.23 -7.10
N THR A 26 -1.65 -7.47 -7.53
CA THR A 26 -2.36 -6.66 -8.53
C THR A 26 -2.89 -5.36 -7.94
N ARG A 27 -2.91 -5.22 -6.61
CA ARG A 27 -3.29 -4.00 -5.89
C ARG A 27 -2.05 -3.36 -5.27
N HIS A 28 -1.90 -2.07 -5.46
CA HIS A 28 -0.75 -1.30 -5.04
C HIS A 28 -1.07 -0.30 -3.93
N TYR A 29 -2.30 -0.29 -3.45
CA TYR A 29 -2.79 0.34 -2.24
C TYR A 29 -4.15 -0.26 -1.88
N HIS A 30 -4.51 -0.20 -0.61
CA HIS A 30 -5.78 -0.71 -0.07
C HIS A 30 -6.21 0.11 1.14
N ASN A 31 -7.50 0.05 1.46
CA ASN A 31 -8.09 0.72 2.61
C ASN A 31 -8.01 -0.18 3.85
N SER A 32 -6.80 -0.67 4.12
CA SER A 32 -6.46 -1.47 5.30
C SER A 32 -5.03 -1.18 5.72
N PHE A 33 -4.75 -1.35 6.99
CA PHE A 33 -3.38 -1.36 7.49
C PHE A 33 -2.67 -2.60 6.97
N GLU A 34 -1.39 -2.47 6.65
CA GLU A 34 -0.54 -3.60 6.32
C GLU A 34 0.61 -3.70 7.32
N ILE A 35 0.81 -4.89 7.86
CA ILE A 35 2.01 -5.24 8.60
C ILE A 35 2.77 -6.26 7.78
N TYR A 36 3.99 -5.88 7.41
CA TYR A 36 4.91 -6.71 6.64
C TYR A 36 6.10 -7.10 7.52
N TYR A 37 6.49 -8.36 7.50
CA TYR A 37 7.68 -8.87 8.18
C TYR A 37 8.51 -9.73 7.22
N LEU A 38 9.79 -9.38 7.04
CA LEU A 38 10.72 -10.15 6.22
C LEU A 38 11.47 -11.17 7.07
N LYS A 39 11.08 -12.44 6.98
CA LYS A 39 11.70 -13.55 7.72
C LYS A 39 12.98 -14.06 7.08
N ALA A 40 13.08 -14.07 5.74
CA ALA A 40 14.26 -14.53 5.01
C ALA A 40 14.32 -13.89 3.61
N GLY A 41 15.54 -13.81 3.07
CA GLY A 41 15.78 -13.25 1.74
C GLY A 41 15.97 -11.73 1.75
N LYS A 42 15.75 -11.12 0.59
CA LYS A 42 15.88 -9.67 0.36
C LYS A 42 14.74 -9.16 -0.50
N CYS A 43 14.29 -7.95 -0.25
CA CYS A 43 13.44 -7.23 -1.18
C CYS A 43 13.70 -5.74 -1.12
N ASN A 44 13.43 -5.05 -2.22
CA ASN A 44 13.28 -3.61 -2.22
C ASN A 44 11.79 -3.31 -2.03
N TYR A 45 11.46 -2.46 -1.07
CA TYR A 45 10.09 -2.07 -0.77
C TYR A 45 9.92 -0.58 -1.02
N PHE A 46 9.17 -0.24 -2.06
CA PHE A 46 8.73 1.12 -2.30
C PHE A 46 7.48 1.40 -1.46
N ILE A 47 7.49 2.45 -0.66
CA ILE A 47 6.38 2.84 0.21
C ILE A 47 6.24 4.36 0.16
N ASP A 48 5.06 4.84 -0.19
CA ASP A 48 4.72 6.25 -0.37
C ASP A 48 5.63 6.94 -1.41
N ASN A 49 6.71 7.53 -1.00
CA ASN A 49 7.67 8.24 -1.86
C ASN A 49 9.12 7.78 -1.68
N ARG A 50 9.35 6.72 -0.94
CA ARG A 50 10.69 6.23 -0.57
C ARG A 50 10.85 4.75 -0.90
N SER A 51 12.08 4.37 -1.22
CA SER A 51 12.47 2.97 -1.41
C SER A 51 13.34 2.51 -0.26
N TYR A 52 13.09 1.29 0.22
CA TYR A 52 13.80 0.67 1.33
C TYR A 52 14.36 -0.68 0.88
N ASP A 53 15.66 -0.88 1.07
CA ASP A 53 16.27 -2.21 0.95
C ASP A 53 16.02 -2.96 2.25
N MET A 54 15.07 -3.88 2.21
CA MET A 54 14.62 -4.64 3.37
C MET A 54 15.63 -5.69 3.76
N GLN A 55 15.84 -5.82 5.05
CA GLN A 55 16.70 -6.81 5.68
C GLN A 55 15.88 -7.84 6.46
N VAL A 56 16.46 -9.02 6.69
CA VAL A 56 15.82 -10.03 7.54
C VAL A 56 15.60 -9.47 8.93
N GLY A 57 14.41 -9.62 9.45
CA GLY A 57 13.98 -9.05 10.73
C GLY A 57 13.27 -7.69 10.60
N ASP A 58 13.31 -7.03 9.44
CA ASP A 58 12.60 -5.78 9.24
C ASP A 58 11.08 -5.98 9.29
N ILE A 59 10.42 -5.09 10.02
CA ILE A 59 8.96 -5.01 10.14
C ILE A 59 8.51 -3.66 9.60
N VAL A 60 7.48 -3.65 8.77
CA VAL A 60 6.89 -2.41 8.25
C VAL A 60 5.42 -2.36 8.63
N LEU A 61 5.01 -1.23 9.19
CA LEU A 61 3.61 -0.87 9.37
C LEU A 61 3.24 0.20 8.35
N ILE A 62 2.31 -0.12 7.46
CA ILE A 62 1.83 0.75 6.39
C ILE A 62 0.38 1.14 6.70
N PRO A 63 0.07 2.43 6.83
CA PRO A 63 -1.29 2.91 7.01
C PRO A 63 -2.18 2.68 5.79
N GLU A 64 -3.50 2.79 6.00
CA GLU A 64 -4.49 2.74 4.93
C GLU A 64 -4.21 3.76 3.82
N GLY A 65 -4.41 3.35 2.58
CA GLY A 65 -4.29 4.23 1.41
C GLY A 65 -2.88 4.59 0.98
N VAL A 66 -1.84 4.12 1.63
CA VAL A 66 -0.46 4.38 1.22
C VAL A 66 -0.11 3.52 0.00
N ILE A 67 0.40 4.17 -1.06
CA ILE A 67 0.89 3.46 -2.25
C ILE A 67 2.19 2.76 -1.91
N HIS A 68 2.23 1.45 -2.11
CA HIS A 68 3.40 0.64 -1.80
C HIS A 68 3.56 -0.53 -2.76
N LYS A 69 4.78 -1.04 -2.89
CA LYS A 69 5.07 -2.20 -3.73
C LYS A 69 6.37 -2.88 -3.34
N THR A 70 6.31 -4.18 -3.09
CA THR A 70 7.50 -5.02 -2.93
C THR A 70 8.10 -5.40 -4.28
N ASN A 71 9.41 -5.39 -4.37
CA ASN A 71 10.18 -5.75 -5.55
C ASN A 71 11.22 -6.81 -5.16
N TYR A 72 10.96 -8.06 -5.54
CA TYR A 72 11.83 -9.19 -5.23
C TYR A 72 12.74 -9.52 -6.39
N SER A 73 13.97 -9.93 -6.08
CA SER A 73 14.89 -10.50 -7.07
C SER A 73 14.33 -11.79 -7.65
N ARG A 74 14.37 -11.95 -8.97
CA ARG A 74 13.73 -13.07 -9.68
C ARG A 74 14.19 -14.45 -9.26
N ASN A 75 15.38 -14.58 -8.68
CA ASN A 75 16.04 -15.86 -8.43
C ASN A 75 16.38 -16.08 -6.94
N GLU A 76 16.00 -15.18 -6.05
CA GLU A 76 16.30 -15.31 -4.64
C GLU A 76 15.06 -15.77 -3.87
N PRO A 77 15.13 -16.90 -3.15
CA PRO A 77 14.02 -17.32 -2.29
C PRO A 77 13.84 -16.31 -1.16
N HIS A 78 12.59 -16.03 -0.83
CA HIS A 78 12.25 -15.17 0.30
C HIS A 78 11.12 -15.79 1.11
N THR A 79 11.08 -15.44 2.38
CA THR A 79 9.96 -15.78 3.26
C THR A 79 9.49 -14.49 3.92
N ARG A 80 8.21 -14.20 3.77
CA ARG A 80 7.58 -13.03 4.37
C ARG A 80 6.26 -13.39 5.01
N TYR A 81 5.85 -12.58 5.96
CA TYR A 81 4.51 -12.56 6.51
C TYR A 81 3.84 -11.24 6.17
N LEU A 82 2.56 -11.29 5.91
CA LEU A 82 1.73 -10.15 5.57
C LEU A 82 0.41 -10.25 6.33
N ILE A 83 0.07 -9.18 7.03
CA ILE A 83 -1.23 -9.01 7.68
C ILE A 83 -1.85 -7.74 7.11
N ASN A 84 -3.04 -7.87 6.53
CA ASN A 84 -3.86 -6.75 6.12
C ASN A 84 -5.13 -6.75 6.98
N CYS A 85 -5.40 -5.66 7.67
CA CYS A 85 -6.58 -5.53 8.50
C CYS A 85 -7.21 -4.15 8.39
N SER A 86 -8.53 -4.09 8.44
CA SER A 86 -9.25 -2.81 8.51
C SER A 86 -9.03 -2.12 9.86
N SER A 87 -9.36 -0.83 9.93
CA SER A 87 -9.31 -0.04 11.17
C SER A 87 -10.16 -0.63 12.32
N ALA A 88 -11.13 -1.52 12.02
CA ALA A 88 -11.89 -2.24 13.02
C ALA A 88 -11.03 -3.19 13.88
N TYR A 89 -9.89 -3.62 13.36
CA TYR A 89 -8.90 -4.47 14.05
C TYR A 89 -7.76 -3.66 14.67
N VAL A 90 -7.86 -2.32 14.73
CA VAL A 90 -6.83 -1.46 15.33
C VAL A 90 -7.42 -0.76 16.55
N PRO A 91 -6.73 -0.77 17.72
CA PRO A 91 -7.22 -0.08 18.91
C PRO A 91 -7.37 1.43 18.64
N ARG A 92 -8.50 2.03 19.07
CA ARG A 92 -8.75 3.46 18.89
C ARG A 92 -7.64 4.35 19.48
N SER A 93 -7.07 3.94 20.61
CA SER A 93 -5.94 4.62 21.25
C SER A 93 -4.66 4.59 20.41
N VAL A 94 -4.50 3.58 19.56
CA VAL A 94 -3.38 3.44 18.63
C VAL A 94 -3.65 4.26 17.37
N LEU A 95 -4.87 4.20 16.81
CA LEU A 95 -5.26 5.00 15.64
C LEU A 95 -5.03 6.51 15.84
N SER A 96 -5.21 7.02 17.06
CA SER A 96 -4.95 8.43 17.37
C SER A 96 -3.46 8.78 17.48
N LYS A 97 -2.58 7.80 17.63
CA LYS A 97 -1.13 7.98 17.84
C LYS A 97 -0.28 7.59 16.64
N ILE A 98 -0.78 6.69 15.79
CA ILE A 98 -0.11 6.35 14.54
C ILE A 98 -0.50 7.44 13.54
N PRO A 99 0.39 8.38 13.19
CA PRO A 99 0.16 9.33 12.09
C PRO A 99 -0.04 8.53 10.80
N SER A 100 -0.50 9.21 9.75
CA SER A 100 -0.63 8.64 8.40
C SER A 100 0.74 8.40 7.75
N MET A 101 1.70 7.89 8.50
CA MET A 101 3.08 7.65 8.10
C MET A 101 3.39 6.16 8.16
N THR A 102 4.29 5.73 7.30
CA THR A 102 4.87 4.40 7.34
C THR A 102 5.94 4.30 8.42
N TYR A 103 5.98 3.18 9.13
CA TYR A 103 6.97 2.90 10.15
C TYR A 103 7.78 1.67 9.77
N LEU A 104 9.10 1.83 9.71
CA LEU A 104 10.06 0.74 9.50
C LEU A 104 10.82 0.48 10.80
N TYR A 105 10.58 -0.66 11.42
CA TYR A 105 11.33 -1.18 12.57
C TYR A 105 12.48 -2.05 12.04
N ARG A 106 13.70 -1.58 12.24
CA ARG A 106 14.93 -2.25 11.78
C ARG A 106 15.85 -2.54 12.94
N ASN A 107 16.34 -3.78 13.03
CA ASN A 107 17.17 -4.23 14.16
C ASN A 107 16.52 -3.95 15.52
N SER A 108 15.20 -4.02 15.58
CA SER A 108 14.43 -3.70 16.77
C SER A 108 14.42 -4.87 17.74
N GLU A 109 14.49 -4.59 19.03
CA GLU A 109 14.41 -5.60 20.10
C GLU A 109 13.07 -6.36 20.07
N ILE A 110 12.02 -5.75 19.53
CA ILE A 110 10.68 -6.37 19.44
C ILE A 110 10.53 -7.41 18.33
N THR A 111 11.54 -7.61 17.49
CA THR A 111 11.41 -8.47 16.30
C THR A 111 10.96 -9.90 16.67
N GLY A 112 11.48 -10.47 17.74
CA GLY A 112 11.10 -11.81 18.20
C GLY A 112 9.65 -11.89 18.70
N ASP A 113 9.21 -10.89 19.43
CA ASP A 113 7.84 -10.81 19.96
C ASP A 113 6.84 -10.61 18.83
N VAL A 114 7.16 -9.72 17.86
CA VAL A 114 6.34 -9.50 16.66
C VAL A 114 6.24 -10.78 15.84
N GLU A 115 7.33 -11.50 15.62
CA GLU A 115 7.31 -12.78 14.92
C GLU A 115 6.40 -13.80 15.62
N SER A 116 6.52 -13.92 16.93
CA SER A 116 5.71 -14.82 17.74
C SER A 116 4.21 -14.50 17.64
N LEU A 117 3.85 -13.22 17.68
CA LEU A 117 2.46 -12.78 17.49
C LEU A 117 1.96 -13.05 16.08
N ILE A 118 2.76 -12.79 15.05
CA ILE A 118 2.40 -13.06 13.64
C ILE A 118 2.13 -14.55 13.43
N ILE A 119 2.92 -15.44 14.04
CA ILE A 119 2.70 -16.90 13.96
C ILE A 119 1.38 -17.28 14.63
N LYS A 120 1.12 -16.79 15.85
CA LYS A 120 -0.14 -17.04 16.54
C LYS A 120 -1.36 -16.52 15.76
N ILE A 121 -1.25 -15.33 15.16
CA ILE A 121 -2.29 -14.77 14.28
C ILE A 121 -2.54 -15.70 13.09
N GLY A 122 -1.48 -16.27 12.51
CA GLY A 122 -1.60 -17.22 11.41
C GLY A 122 -2.30 -18.51 11.81
N GLU A 123 -1.98 -19.05 12.98
CA GLU A 123 -2.63 -20.24 13.52
C GLU A 123 -4.11 -19.98 13.82
N GLU A 124 -4.43 -18.81 14.36
CA GLU A 124 -5.80 -18.40 14.64
C GLU A 124 -6.59 -18.11 13.34
N PHE A 125 -5.93 -17.55 12.33
CA PHE A 125 -6.55 -17.26 11.04
C PHE A 125 -7.07 -18.50 10.31
N GLU A 126 -6.42 -19.65 10.49
CA GLU A 126 -6.81 -20.95 9.91
C GLU A 126 -7.95 -21.66 10.70
N ARG A 127 -8.32 -21.15 11.86
CA ARG A 127 -9.45 -21.71 12.64
C ARG A 127 -10.78 -21.32 11.99
N SER A 128 -11.85 -22.06 12.35
CA SER A 128 -13.21 -21.84 11.85
C SER A 128 -14.27 -21.86 12.94
N ASP A 129 -13.87 -21.79 14.22
CA ASP A 129 -14.79 -21.74 15.36
C ASP A 129 -15.37 -20.32 15.58
N GLU A 130 -16.36 -20.21 16.46
CA GLU A 130 -17.06 -18.96 16.75
C GLU A 130 -16.21 -17.90 17.44
N PHE A 131 -15.07 -18.25 18.02
CA PHE A 131 -14.19 -17.34 18.77
C PHE A 131 -13.09 -16.74 17.88
N ARG A 132 -12.90 -17.25 16.67
CA ARG A 132 -11.83 -16.88 15.74
C ARG A 132 -11.69 -15.37 15.55
N ASP A 133 -12.78 -14.68 15.23
CA ASP A 133 -12.72 -13.25 14.90
C ASP A 133 -12.40 -12.38 16.12
N GLU A 134 -12.87 -12.77 17.30
CA GLU A 134 -12.52 -12.07 18.55
C GLU A 134 -11.07 -12.35 18.96
N ALA A 135 -10.61 -13.58 18.84
CA ALA A 135 -9.22 -13.97 19.12
C ALA A 135 -8.25 -13.26 18.16
N LEU A 136 -8.55 -13.22 16.85
CA LEU A 136 -7.78 -12.44 15.88
C LEU A 136 -7.72 -10.96 16.26
N ARG A 137 -8.82 -10.38 16.72
CA ARG A 137 -8.86 -8.98 17.17
C ARG A 137 -7.96 -8.76 18.39
N CYS A 138 -8.00 -9.64 19.37
CA CYS A 138 -7.15 -9.55 20.55
C CYS A 138 -5.67 -9.64 20.22
N LEU A 139 -5.26 -10.62 19.41
CA LEU A 139 -3.88 -10.79 18.96
C LEU A 139 -3.40 -9.60 18.11
N THR A 140 -4.26 -9.08 17.25
CA THR A 140 -3.94 -7.90 16.43
C THR A 140 -3.82 -6.65 17.29
N TYR A 141 -4.65 -6.48 18.32
CA TYR A 141 -4.53 -5.39 19.29
C TYR A 141 -3.18 -5.45 20.03
N GLU A 142 -2.79 -6.64 20.50
CA GLU A 142 -1.48 -6.84 21.14
C GLU A 142 -0.33 -6.44 20.21
N LEU A 143 -0.38 -6.88 18.95
CA LEU A 143 0.61 -6.51 17.93
C LEU A 143 0.68 -5.00 17.69
N PHE A 144 -0.46 -4.32 17.54
CA PHE A 144 -0.49 -2.87 17.37
C PHE A 144 -0.01 -2.11 18.61
N PHE A 145 -0.30 -2.59 19.82
CA PHE A 145 0.25 -1.99 21.05
C PHE A 145 1.76 -2.14 21.13
N LEU A 146 2.29 -3.31 20.76
CA LEU A 146 3.72 -3.55 20.73
C LEU A 146 4.42 -2.59 19.74
N LEU A 147 3.91 -2.48 18.51
CA LEU A 147 4.43 -1.56 17.51
C LEU A 147 4.33 -0.10 17.94
N ALA A 148 3.18 0.32 18.48
CA ALA A 148 2.97 1.71 18.90
C ALA A 148 3.84 2.16 20.07
N ARG A 149 4.21 1.26 20.99
CA ARG A 149 5.11 1.56 22.10
C ARG A 149 6.55 1.80 21.63
N ASN A 150 6.94 1.18 20.52
CA ASN A 150 8.31 1.21 19.99
C ASN A 150 8.43 2.10 18.73
N ILE A 151 7.50 3.02 18.53
CA ILE A 151 7.46 3.89 17.35
C ILE A 151 8.71 4.76 17.18
N ASN A 152 9.37 5.11 18.29
CA ASN A 152 10.58 5.93 18.31
C ASN A 152 11.83 5.16 17.81
N GLU A 153 11.75 3.84 17.68
CA GLU A 153 12.82 2.99 17.13
C GLU A 153 12.79 2.91 15.60
N CYS A 154 11.82 3.55 14.98
CA CYS A 154 11.64 3.47 13.53
C CYS A 154 12.78 4.15 12.77
N SER A 155 13.23 3.49 11.71
CA SER A 155 14.25 4.01 10.80
C SER A 155 13.64 4.87 9.70
N GLU A 156 14.22 6.03 9.44
CA GLU A 156 13.86 6.90 8.30
C GLU A 156 14.78 6.71 7.08
N VAL A 157 15.69 5.76 7.11
CA VAL A 157 16.70 5.59 6.05
C VAL A 157 16.05 5.08 4.77
N SER A 158 16.02 5.94 3.75
CA SER A 158 15.64 5.58 2.38
C SER A 158 16.88 5.13 1.59
N SER A 159 16.72 4.13 0.74
CA SER A 159 17.75 3.67 -0.20
C SER A 159 17.56 4.24 -1.63
N GLY A 160 16.51 5.03 -1.84
CA GLY A 160 16.13 5.58 -3.13
C GLY A 160 16.94 6.80 -3.58
N SER A 161 16.92 7.09 -4.87
CA SER A 161 17.52 8.27 -5.47
C SER A 161 16.67 9.51 -5.19
N LEU A 162 17.29 10.62 -4.78
CA LEU A 162 16.60 11.88 -4.48
C LEU A 162 15.69 12.34 -5.63
N PHE A 163 16.16 12.27 -6.89
CA PHE A 163 15.37 12.70 -8.04
C PHE A 163 14.13 11.81 -8.28
N ILE A 164 14.15 10.55 -7.86
CA ILE A 164 12.96 9.68 -7.90
C ILE A 164 11.98 10.06 -6.79
N GLU A 165 12.45 10.31 -5.58
CA GLU A 165 11.61 10.81 -4.48
C GLU A 165 10.95 12.14 -4.86
N GLU A 166 11.70 13.07 -5.43
CA GLU A 166 11.18 14.35 -5.91
C GLU A 166 10.17 14.19 -7.05
N THR A 167 10.41 13.26 -7.98
CA THR A 167 9.47 12.92 -9.05
C THR A 167 8.15 12.41 -8.48
N VAL A 168 8.22 11.51 -7.51
CA VAL A 168 7.04 10.94 -6.83
C VAL A 168 6.26 12.04 -6.11
N LYS A 169 6.95 12.88 -5.31
CA LYS A 169 6.35 14.03 -4.61
C LYS A 169 5.69 15.01 -5.59
N TYR A 170 6.35 15.25 -6.73
CA TYR A 170 5.79 16.11 -7.77
C TYR A 170 4.48 15.54 -8.32
N ILE A 171 4.44 14.24 -8.64
CA ILE A 171 3.23 13.56 -9.12
C ILE A 171 2.11 13.65 -8.07
N GLN A 172 2.41 13.34 -6.81
CA GLN A 172 1.41 13.36 -5.72
C GLN A 172 0.83 14.75 -5.49
N LYS A 173 1.62 15.80 -5.66
CA LYS A 173 1.20 17.19 -5.51
C LYS A 173 0.43 17.73 -6.72
N ASN A 174 0.81 17.32 -7.93
CA ASN A 174 0.35 17.92 -9.18
C ASN A 174 -0.52 16.98 -10.03
N TYR A 175 -1.00 15.86 -9.51
CA TYR A 175 -1.73 14.80 -10.23
C TYR A 175 -2.88 15.31 -11.11
N MET A 176 -3.47 16.45 -10.78
CA MET A 176 -4.56 17.10 -11.53
C MET A 176 -4.11 17.65 -12.89
N MET A 177 -2.83 17.98 -13.06
CA MET A 177 -2.30 18.50 -14.30
C MET A 177 -2.31 17.39 -15.36
N THR A 178 -2.87 17.67 -16.52
CA THR A 178 -3.06 16.69 -17.60
C THR A 178 -1.80 16.42 -18.43
N ASP A 179 -0.82 17.32 -18.36
CA ASP A 179 0.40 17.36 -19.15
C ASP A 179 1.65 16.82 -18.46
N ILE A 180 1.49 16.17 -17.28
CA ILE A 180 2.60 15.50 -16.61
C ILE A 180 3.10 14.34 -17.46
N THR A 181 4.34 14.46 -17.94
CA THR A 181 4.99 13.44 -18.78
C THR A 181 6.34 13.02 -18.23
N LEU A 182 6.77 11.82 -18.61
CA LEU A 182 8.10 11.32 -18.29
C LEU A 182 9.20 12.28 -18.84
N SER A 183 9.01 12.81 -20.05
CA SER A 183 9.96 13.74 -20.67
C SER A 183 10.07 15.05 -19.90
N MET A 184 8.95 15.59 -19.38
CA MET A 184 8.96 16.78 -18.55
C MET A 184 9.78 16.55 -17.27
N MET A 185 9.55 15.43 -16.58
CA MET A 185 10.28 15.10 -15.36
C MET A 185 11.75 14.82 -15.61
N ALA A 186 12.08 14.15 -16.72
CA ALA A 186 13.46 13.93 -17.12
C ALA A 186 14.22 15.24 -17.36
N LYS A 187 13.58 16.22 -18.01
CA LYS A 187 14.14 17.58 -18.19
C LYS A 187 14.35 18.28 -16.85
N LEU A 188 13.37 18.19 -15.94
CA LEU A 188 13.44 18.81 -14.61
C LEU A 188 14.66 18.33 -13.82
N HIS A 189 14.99 17.03 -13.93
CA HIS A 189 16.12 16.43 -13.22
C HIS A 189 17.41 16.35 -14.05
N SER A 190 17.43 16.94 -15.26
CA SER A 190 18.60 16.94 -16.15
C SER A 190 19.11 15.54 -16.49
N VAL A 191 18.20 14.57 -16.66
CA VAL A 191 18.48 13.19 -17.04
C VAL A 191 17.77 12.80 -18.33
N SER A 192 18.18 11.69 -18.97
CA SER A 192 17.45 11.17 -20.12
C SER A 192 16.12 10.52 -19.69
N SER A 193 15.11 10.55 -20.58
CA SER A 193 13.82 9.88 -20.34
C SER A 193 13.98 8.38 -20.10
N GLU A 194 14.93 7.74 -20.76
CA GLU A 194 15.23 6.31 -20.60
C GLU A 194 15.82 6.01 -19.23
N HIS A 195 16.75 6.86 -18.77
CA HIS A 195 17.35 6.74 -17.44
C HIS A 195 16.29 6.91 -16.35
N LEU A 196 15.48 7.98 -16.43
CA LEU A 196 14.37 8.21 -15.50
C LEU A 196 13.40 7.03 -15.50
N SER A 197 12.94 6.57 -16.67
CA SER A 197 11.98 5.46 -16.78
C SER A 197 12.48 4.17 -16.13
N ARG A 198 13.75 3.82 -16.41
CA ARG A 198 14.39 2.62 -15.88
C ARG A 198 14.59 2.69 -14.36
N THR A 199 15.11 3.83 -13.87
CA THR A 199 15.34 4.04 -12.44
C THR A 199 14.05 4.13 -11.67
N PHE A 200 13.05 4.86 -12.18
CA PHE A 200 11.73 4.96 -11.58
C PHE A 200 11.09 3.57 -11.41
N LYS A 201 11.11 2.74 -12.48
CA LYS A 201 10.57 1.37 -12.40
C LYS A 201 11.38 0.47 -11.46
N LYS A 202 12.71 0.63 -11.42
CA LYS A 202 13.59 -0.13 -10.53
C LYS A 202 13.27 0.16 -9.06
N GLU A 203 13.14 1.43 -8.70
CA GLU A 203 12.99 1.86 -7.31
C GLU A 203 11.54 1.79 -6.82
N THR A 204 10.56 2.22 -7.63
CA THR A 204 9.15 2.22 -7.24
C THR A 204 8.43 0.90 -7.55
N GLY A 205 8.98 0.09 -8.44
CA GLY A 205 8.30 -1.10 -8.97
C GLY A 205 7.22 -0.78 -10.02
N PHE A 206 6.88 0.50 -10.26
CA PHE A 206 5.86 0.97 -11.20
C PHE A 206 6.47 1.60 -12.44
N GLY A 207 5.78 1.53 -13.57
CA GLY A 207 6.03 2.45 -14.67
C GLY A 207 5.54 3.86 -14.31
N PHE A 208 6.18 4.91 -14.84
CA PHE A 208 5.82 6.30 -14.56
C PHE A 208 4.34 6.61 -14.79
N SER A 209 3.81 6.25 -15.97
CA SER A 209 2.39 6.49 -16.31
C SER A 209 1.44 5.61 -15.48
N GLU A 210 1.89 4.42 -15.09
CA GLU A 210 1.17 3.52 -14.19
C GLU A 210 1.02 4.16 -12.80
N TYR A 211 2.09 4.70 -12.25
CA TYR A 211 2.11 5.37 -10.96
C TYR A 211 1.23 6.64 -10.96
N LEU A 212 1.36 7.49 -11.98
CA LEU A 212 0.52 8.68 -12.14
C LEU A 212 -0.98 8.31 -12.19
N THR A 213 -1.32 7.27 -12.97
CA THR A 213 -2.70 6.77 -13.05
C THR A 213 -3.18 6.28 -11.69
N LEU A 214 -2.36 5.56 -10.95
CA LEU A 214 -2.66 5.03 -9.64
C LEU A 214 -2.97 6.14 -8.62
N VAL A 215 -2.12 7.18 -8.57
CA VAL A 215 -2.35 8.38 -7.72
C VAL A 215 -3.67 9.06 -8.07
N ARG A 216 -3.95 9.25 -9.36
CA ARG A 216 -5.22 9.85 -9.83
C ARG A 216 -6.44 9.03 -9.43
N LEU A 217 -6.37 7.70 -9.57
CA LEU A 217 -7.45 6.79 -9.21
C LEU A 217 -7.72 6.80 -7.70
N GLN A 218 -6.68 6.86 -6.89
CA GLN A 218 -6.79 6.96 -5.43
C GLN A 218 -7.48 8.26 -5.00
N LYS A 219 -7.08 9.40 -5.60
CA LYS A 219 -7.72 10.69 -5.34
C LYS A 219 -9.18 10.70 -5.80
N ALA A 220 -9.47 10.08 -6.93
CA ALA A 220 -10.83 9.94 -7.43
C ALA A 220 -11.70 9.08 -6.52
N GLU A 221 -11.18 7.99 -5.98
CA GLU A 221 -11.91 7.16 -5.00
C GLU A 221 -12.28 7.97 -3.76
N TYR A 222 -11.33 8.74 -3.21
CA TYR A 222 -11.59 9.63 -2.08
C TYR A 222 -12.72 10.63 -2.39
N MET A 223 -12.67 11.30 -3.57
CA MET A 223 -13.71 12.24 -3.99
C MET A 223 -15.07 11.56 -4.20
N LEU A 224 -15.10 10.37 -4.79
CA LEU A 224 -16.34 9.60 -4.99
C LEU A 224 -17.04 9.27 -3.67
N ARG A 225 -16.28 9.05 -2.60
CA ARG A 225 -16.81 8.76 -1.25
C ARG A 225 -17.26 10.01 -0.52
N ASN A 226 -16.52 11.12 -0.65
CA ASN A 226 -16.67 12.29 0.20
C ASN A 226 -17.37 13.47 -0.48
N GLU A 227 -17.55 13.46 -1.81
CA GLU A 227 -18.15 14.53 -2.58
C GLU A 227 -19.37 14.02 -3.37
N PRO A 228 -20.49 13.66 -2.71
CA PRO A 228 -21.65 13.03 -3.34
C PRO A 228 -22.35 13.94 -4.37
N GLY A 229 -22.16 15.26 -4.29
CA GLY A 229 -22.73 16.23 -5.24
C GLY A 229 -22.06 16.25 -6.62
N ARG A 230 -20.79 15.82 -6.74
CA ARG A 230 -20.06 15.84 -8.01
C ARG A 230 -20.34 14.60 -8.86
N SER A 231 -20.48 14.77 -10.15
CA SER A 231 -20.62 13.66 -11.09
C SER A 231 -19.32 12.86 -11.23
N VAL A 232 -19.43 11.61 -11.69
CA VAL A 232 -18.25 10.76 -11.98
C VAL A 232 -17.35 11.42 -13.02
N CYS A 233 -17.92 12.10 -14.00
CA CYS A 233 -17.21 12.80 -15.06
C CYS A 233 -16.41 13.99 -14.51
N GLU A 234 -17.03 14.83 -13.66
CA GLU A 234 -16.35 15.96 -13.01
C GLU A 234 -15.19 15.49 -12.12
N ILE A 235 -15.36 14.39 -11.38
CA ILE A 235 -14.32 13.80 -10.56
C ILE A 235 -13.16 13.30 -11.44
N ALA A 236 -13.45 12.63 -12.55
CA ALA A 236 -12.43 12.18 -13.48
C ALA A 236 -11.56 13.34 -13.98
N TYR A 237 -12.19 14.42 -14.45
CA TYR A 237 -11.46 15.61 -14.91
C TYR A 237 -10.70 16.31 -13.79
N ALA A 238 -11.28 16.45 -12.60
CA ALA A 238 -10.62 17.02 -11.44
C ALA A 238 -9.38 16.22 -11.00
N CYS A 239 -9.35 14.92 -11.30
CA CYS A 239 -8.19 14.06 -11.04
C CYS A 239 -7.19 14.00 -12.22
N GLY A 240 -7.34 14.86 -13.25
CA GLY A 240 -6.40 14.97 -14.36
C GLY A 240 -6.57 13.92 -15.47
N PHE A 241 -7.72 13.24 -15.53
CA PHE A 241 -8.07 12.40 -16.69
C PHE A 241 -8.66 13.26 -17.80
N ASN A 242 -8.25 13.02 -19.03
CA ASN A 242 -8.79 13.70 -20.20
C ASN A 242 -10.04 13.02 -20.78
N ASP A 243 -10.34 11.80 -20.35
CA ASP A 243 -11.44 10.98 -20.83
C ASP A 243 -12.07 10.20 -19.66
N SER A 244 -13.37 10.42 -19.47
CA SER A 244 -14.13 9.79 -18.38
C SER A 244 -14.40 8.29 -18.61
N ASN A 245 -14.42 7.83 -19.87
CA ASN A 245 -14.57 6.41 -20.18
C ASN A 245 -13.28 5.65 -19.87
N TYR A 246 -12.13 6.23 -20.28
CA TYR A 246 -10.81 5.71 -19.90
C TYR A 246 -10.65 5.65 -18.38
N PHE A 247 -11.03 6.72 -17.68
CA PHE A 247 -11.07 6.73 -16.21
C PHE A 247 -11.90 5.58 -15.65
N SER A 248 -13.14 5.43 -16.11
CA SER A 248 -14.08 4.42 -15.60
C SER A 248 -13.58 2.99 -15.85
N ASP A 249 -12.95 2.74 -17.00
CA ASP A 249 -12.34 1.43 -17.29
C ASP A 249 -11.13 1.16 -16.36
N LYS A 250 -10.22 2.13 -16.22
CA LYS A 250 -9.08 2.01 -15.31
C LYS A 250 -9.52 1.82 -13.86
N PHE A 251 -10.53 2.59 -13.44
CA PHE A 251 -11.09 2.50 -12.10
C PHE A 251 -11.68 1.12 -11.83
N ARG A 252 -12.51 0.61 -12.75
CA ARG A 252 -13.11 -0.73 -12.62
C ARG A 252 -12.05 -1.83 -12.58
N ARG A 253 -10.98 -1.74 -13.37
CA ARG A 253 -9.86 -2.71 -13.33
C ARG A 253 -9.10 -2.67 -12.00
N SER A 254 -8.95 -1.49 -11.41
CA SER A 254 -8.22 -1.33 -10.14
C SER A 254 -9.07 -1.70 -8.92
N TYR A 255 -10.36 -1.36 -8.92
CA TYR A 255 -11.25 -1.53 -7.75
C TYR A 255 -12.25 -2.69 -7.88
N GLY A 256 -12.33 -3.32 -9.03
CA GLY A 256 -13.30 -4.39 -9.30
C GLY A 256 -14.75 -3.91 -9.50
N VAL A 257 -15.02 -2.62 -9.26
CA VAL A 257 -16.36 -2.03 -9.35
C VAL A 257 -16.32 -0.70 -10.11
N ALA A 258 -17.45 -0.34 -10.73
CA ALA A 258 -17.56 0.95 -11.41
C ALA A 258 -17.55 2.13 -10.42
N PRO A 259 -17.03 3.32 -10.80
CA PRO A 259 -17.00 4.51 -9.95
C PRO A 259 -18.38 4.89 -9.38
N SER A 260 -19.43 4.77 -10.18
CA SER A 260 -20.81 5.06 -9.78
C SER A 260 -21.31 4.20 -8.61
N LYS A 261 -20.84 2.96 -8.49
CA LYS A 261 -21.24 2.06 -7.39
C LYS A 261 -20.62 2.48 -6.05
N ILE A 262 -19.41 3.03 -6.05
CA ILE A 262 -18.78 3.57 -4.85
C ILE A 262 -19.56 4.79 -4.35
N LYS A 263 -19.91 5.70 -5.26
CA LYS A 263 -20.66 6.91 -4.96
C LYS A 263 -22.04 6.60 -4.34
N THR A 264 -22.75 5.59 -4.86
CA THR A 264 -24.09 5.21 -4.38
C THR A 264 -24.05 4.62 -2.96
N LYS A 265 -22.97 3.92 -2.58
CA LYS A 265 -22.77 3.40 -1.21
C LYS A 265 -22.56 4.55 -0.21
N ALA A 266 -21.76 5.56 -0.57
CA ALA A 266 -21.50 6.73 0.28
C ALA A 266 -22.73 7.61 0.53
N SER A 267 -23.74 7.59 -0.37
CA SER A 267 -24.99 8.35 -0.24
C SER A 267 -26.06 7.65 0.61
N ARG A 268 -25.81 6.42 1.11
CA ARG A 268 -26.75 5.60 1.89
C ARG A 268 -26.35 5.43 3.37
N ASN A 269 -25.19 5.95 3.75
CA ASN A 269 -24.71 6.07 5.14
C ASN A 269 -24.79 7.52 5.61
#